data_3f3fdf82deb7d91e9188fee8f62a94fc
#
_entry.id   3f3fdf82deb7d91e9188fee8f62a94fc
#
_cell.length_a   1.000
_cell.length_b   1.000
_cell.length_c   1.000
_cell.angle_alpha   90.00
_cell.angle_beta   90.00
_cell.angle_gamma   90.00
#
_symmetry.space_group_name_H-M   'P 1'
#
loop_
_entity.id
_entity.type
_entity.pdbx_description
1 polymer ?
#
loop_
_entity_poly.entity_id
_entity_poly.type
_entity_poly.pdbx_seq_one_letter_code
_entity_poly.pdbx_strand_id
1 'polypeptide(L)'
;MRSLKEGRHLAIQSKYVIIIAIAAVAILAAVVFAMQQDSHDPKDDLPEFKITGSTDLDGIIFVSFVYTKNIIMFDGKGDIVWYKHEDLPDGVHAGYWDFKKHVIDGKVYYSYHDQNINADHYGLPGYAPGERVILDSDFKEVKRVTFEKSDIVDKGHFLDGHDFLLIDLDHYIMSGYIKDIVTNVPGYEESSVVYSYLQEVDHGKVVWDWRSVDYPELYSLTVTDAVDTANDFGNEKTDAPDYVHFNAMRLNDDGDLVCSFRHLNTIMCLDRTKDTDQIKWKLSGNGDEFGLTDGQRTSSQHYVTVDGDTIRAFDNHNITERTRIVEYKVDMDSQELKAFKERVVPGKFSSACGAQQQIKDELFMIGWGCTENDAICFSVYDFASGKELMSMELAQPQNFTYRCVYYE
;
A
#
# COMPACT_ATOMS: atom_id res chain seq x y z
N MET A 1 -18.10 6.98 -55.97
CA MET A 1 -17.18 7.76 -55.09
C MET A 1 -17.26 7.41 -53.62
N ARG A 2 -18.36 6.84 -53.05
CA ARG A 2 -18.45 6.39 -51.66
C ARG A 2 -17.63 5.12 -51.33
N SER A 3 -17.58 4.14 -52.25
CA SER A 3 -16.91 2.84 -52.03
C SER A 3 -15.37 2.93 -51.88
N LEU A 4 -14.75 3.92 -52.55
CA LEU A 4 -13.30 4.13 -52.52
C LEU A 4 -12.80 4.81 -51.21
N LYS A 5 -13.68 5.53 -50.48
CA LYS A 5 -13.35 6.13 -49.20
C LYS A 5 -13.42 5.13 -48.05
N GLU A 6 -14.39 4.22 -48.06
CA GLU A 6 -14.53 3.15 -47.04
C GLU A 6 -13.39 2.14 -47.10
N GLY A 7 -12.95 1.75 -48.32
CA GLY A 7 -11.80 0.86 -48.50
C GLY A 7 -10.47 1.47 -48.05
N ARG A 8 -10.31 2.80 -48.16
CA ARG A 8 -9.12 3.51 -47.61
C ARG A 8 -9.13 3.61 -46.09
N HIS A 9 -10.30 3.80 -45.47
CA HIS A 9 -10.42 3.86 -44.00
C HIS A 9 -10.13 2.50 -43.36
N LEU A 10 -10.66 1.41 -43.90
CA LEU A 10 -10.39 0.04 -43.45
C LEU A 10 -8.91 -0.34 -43.65
N ALA A 11 -8.28 0.06 -44.75
CA ALA A 11 -6.86 -0.20 -44.99
C ALA A 11 -5.93 0.60 -44.04
N ILE A 12 -6.35 1.79 -43.64
CA ILE A 12 -5.60 2.61 -42.68
C ILE A 12 -5.75 2.03 -41.25
N GLN A 13 -6.96 1.66 -40.83
CA GLN A 13 -7.18 0.99 -39.54
C GLN A 13 -6.44 -0.35 -39.44
N SER A 14 -6.46 -1.16 -40.49
CA SER A 14 -5.70 -2.41 -40.57
C SER A 14 -4.19 -2.20 -40.45
N LYS A 15 -3.64 -1.12 -41.04
CA LYS A 15 -2.20 -0.78 -40.89
C LYS A 15 -1.84 -0.36 -39.48
N TYR A 16 -2.69 0.41 -38.81
CA TYR A 16 -2.44 0.79 -37.41
C TYR A 16 -2.55 -0.40 -36.46
N VAL A 17 -3.51 -1.29 -36.64
CA VAL A 17 -3.62 -2.54 -35.88
C VAL A 17 -2.39 -3.43 -36.07
N ILE A 18 -1.88 -3.54 -37.30
CA ILE A 18 -0.66 -4.31 -37.61
C ILE A 18 0.57 -3.64 -36.96
N ILE A 19 0.68 -2.31 -37.00
CA ILE A 19 1.80 -1.57 -36.40
C ILE A 19 1.77 -1.72 -34.88
N ILE A 20 0.61 -1.65 -34.24
CA ILE A 20 0.46 -1.86 -32.80
C ILE A 20 0.80 -3.30 -32.42
N ALA A 21 0.35 -4.29 -33.20
CA ALA A 21 0.68 -5.69 -32.97
C ALA A 21 2.20 -5.95 -33.13
N ILE A 22 2.84 -5.34 -34.12
CA ILE A 22 4.29 -5.46 -34.36
C ILE A 22 5.07 -4.77 -33.22
N ALA A 23 4.60 -3.61 -32.73
CA ALA A 23 5.20 -2.92 -31.61
C ALA A 23 5.08 -3.72 -30.31
N ALA A 24 3.92 -4.32 -30.04
CA ALA A 24 3.71 -5.20 -28.88
C ALA A 24 4.60 -6.45 -28.93
N VAL A 25 4.73 -7.08 -30.10
CA VAL A 25 5.63 -8.24 -30.31
C VAL A 25 7.11 -7.82 -30.19
N ALA A 26 7.48 -6.63 -30.66
CA ALA A 26 8.84 -6.12 -30.53
C ALA A 26 9.20 -5.79 -29.09
N ILE A 27 8.27 -5.25 -28.30
CA ILE A 27 8.44 -5.01 -26.86
C ILE A 27 8.58 -6.33 -26.11
N LEU A 28 7.71 -7.31 -26.39
CA LEU A 28 7.81 -8.65 -25.82
C LEU A 28 9.13 -9.34 -26.19
N ALA A 29 9.57 -9.22 -27.44
CA ALA A 29 10.85 -9.77 -27.90
C ALA A 29 12.05 -9.06 -27.28
N ALA A 30 11.98 -7.75 -27.04
CA ALA A 30 13.06 -6.99 -26.36
C ALA A 30 13.16 -7.37 -24.87
N VAL A 31 12.03 -7.59 -24.20
CA VAL A 31 11.98 -8.08 -22.82
C VAL A 31 12.55 -9.51 -22.74
N VAL A 32 12.14 -10.40 -23.64
CA VAL A 32 12.68 -11.78 -23.73
C VAL A 32 14.16 -11.79 -24.08
N PHE A 33 14.63 -10.88 -24.96
CA PHE A 33 16.04 -10.80 -25.35
C PHE A 33 16.91 -10.19 -24.24
N ALA A 34 16.41 -9.23 -23.48
CA ALA A 34 17.09 -8.73 -22.29
C ALA A 34 17.24 -9.82 -21.21
N MET A 35 16.23 -10.69 -21.06
CA MET A 35 16.27 -11.84 -20.16
C MET A 35 17.19 -12.99 -20.65
N GLN A 36 17.52 -13.08 -21.93
CA GLN A 36 18.39 -14.12 -22.50
C GLN A 36 19.89 -13.78 -22.50
N GLN A 37 20.29 -12.55 -22.15
CA GLN A 37 21.71 -12.18 -22.14
C GLN A 37 22.46 -12.58 -20.86
N ASP A 38 21.76 -12.90 -19.75
CA ASP A 38 22.38 -13.49 -18.56
C ASP A 38 21.83 -14.90 -18.38
N SER A 39 22.74 -15.89 -18.34
CA SER A 39 22.40 -17.28 -18.04
C SER A 39 22.07 -17.52 -16.55
N HIS A 40 21.81 -16.46 -15.79
CA HIS A 40 21.47 -16.50 -14.39
C HIS A 40 19.98 -16.83 -14.22
N ASP A 41 19.68 -17.86 -13.43
CA ASP A 41 18.29 -18.19 -13.10
C ASP A 41 17.79 -17.18 -12.04
N PRO A 42 16.71 -16.42 -12.30
CA PRO A 42 16.12 -15.53 -11.30
C PRO A 42 15.87 -16.17 -9.93
N LYS A 43 15.70 -17.48 -9.90
CA LYS A 43 15.49 -18.23 -8.67
C LYS A 43 16.70 -18.30 -7.75
N ASP A 44 17.91 -18.04 -8.30
CA ASP A 44 19.13 -18.02 -7.49
C ASP A 44 19.25 -16.74 -6.63
N ASP A 45 18.57 -15.66 -7.04
CA ASP A 45 18.58 -14.36 -6.34
C ASP A 45 17.37 -14.19 -5.41
N LEU A 46 16.28 -14.88 -5.69
CA LEU A 46 15.00 -14.65 -5.02
C LEU A 46 14.80 -15.60 -3.84
N PRO A 47 14.01 -15.20 -2.81
CA PRO A 47 13.58 -16.12 -1.79
C PRO A 47 12.91 -17.35 -2.42
N GLU A 48 13.20 -18.54 -1.90
CA GLU A 48 12.56 -19.76 -2.40
C GLU A 48 11.04 -19.69 -2.20
N PHE A 49 10.30 -19.91 -3.28
CA PHE A 49 8.83 -19.86 -3.27
C PHE A 49 8.22 -20.93 -4.17
N LYS A 50 6.92 -21.17 -3.95
CA LYS A 50 6.09 -22.05 -4.76
C LYS A 50 4.84 -21.32 -5.22
N ILE A 51 4.56 -21.35 -6.52
CA ILE A 51 3.26 -20.95 -7.09
C ILE A 51 2.39 -22.19 -7.22
N THR A 52 1.12 -22.06 -6.81
CA THR A 52 0.10 -23.10 -6.95
C THR A 52 -1.09 -22.52 -7.70
N GLY A 53 -1.60 -23.26 -8.68
CA GLY A 53 -2.70 -22.81 -9.53
C GLY A 53 -2.29 -21.83 -10.61
N SER A 54 -3.27 -21.26 -11.30
CA SER A 54 -3.12 -20.23 -12.33
C SER A 54 -4.45 -19.54 -12.60
N THR A 55 -4.41 -18.39 -13.25
CA THR A 55 -5.59 -17.63 -13.66
C THR A 55 -5.52 -17.27 -15.15
N ASP A 56 -6.67 -16.91 -15.72
CA ASP A 56 -6.76 -16.32 -17.07
C ASP A 56 -6.73 -14.78 -17.02
N LEU A 57 -6.16 -14.20 -15.96
CA LEU A 57 -6.01 -12.74 -15.82
C LEU A 57 -4.88 -12.25 -16.72
N ASP A 58 -5.14 -11.20 -17.50
CA ASP A 58 -4.16 -10.60 -18.42
C ASP A 58 -3.20 -9.61 -17.73
N GLY A 59 -3.47 -9.25 -16.47
CA GLY A 59 -2.65 -8.30 -15.71
C GLY A 59 -1.48 -8.95 -15.00
N ILE A 60 -0.80 -8.14 -14.20
CA ILE A 60 0.44 -8.47 -13.51
C ILE A 60 0.26 -8.40 -12.00
N ILE A 61 0.77 -9.38 -11.28
CA ILE A 61 0.82 -9.42 -9.81
C ILE A 61 2.17 -8.88 -9.35
N PHE A 62 2.12 -7.85 -8.50
CA PHE A 62 3.30 -7.18 -7.93
C PHE A 62 3.49 -7.66 -6.50
N VAL A 63 4.69 -8.12 -6.18
CA VAL A 63 5.07 -8.65 -4.88
C VAL A 63 6.23 -7.84 -4.32
N SER A 64 6.12 -7.37 -3.09
CA SER A 64 7.17 -6.63 -2.36
C SER A 64 7.41 -7.26 -1.00
N PHE A 65 8.68 -7.26 -0.53
CA PHE A 65 9.10 -7.93 0.69
C PHE A 65 9.52 -6.96 1.78
N VAL A 66 9.32 -7.34 3.04
CA VAL A 66 9.64 -6.51 4.22
C VAL A 66 11.10 -6.60 4.61
N TYR A 67 11.70 -7.79 4.58
CA TYR A 67 13.03 -8.04 5.14
C TYR A 67 14.11 -8.35 4.12
N THR A 68 13.76 -8.39 2.84
CA THR A 68 14.70 -8.59 1.74
C THR A 68 14.46 -7.57 0.65
N LYS A 69 15.52 -7.08 0.04
CA LYS A 69 15.42 -6.14 -1.09
C LYS A 69 15.08 -6.88 -2.38
N ASN A 70 13.88 -7.43 -2.40
CA ASN A 70 13.30 -8.12 -3.55
C ASN A 70 11.94 -7.51 -3.90
N ILE A 71 11.69 -7.34 -5.20
CA ILE A 71 10.38 -7.10 -5.77
C ILE A 71 10.24 -7.97 -7.01
N ILE A 72 9.05 -8.56 -7.21
CA ILE A 72 8.79 -9.50 -8.28
C ILE A 72 7.48 -9.14 -8.97
N MET A 73 7.43 -9.36 -10.27
CA MET A 73 6.23 -9.29 -11.09
C MET A 73 5.93 -10.66 -11.68
N PHE A 74 4.72 -11.15 -11.46
CA PHE A 74 4.21 -12.40 -12.03
C PHE A 74 3.08 -12.15 -13.00
N ASP A 75 2.99 -12.95 -14.05
CA ASP A 75 1.78 -13.02 -14.87
C ASP A 75 0.70 -13.89 -14.20
N GLY A 76 -0.49 -13.98 -14.84
CA GLY A 76 -1.61 -14.80 -14.35
C GLY A 76 -1.32 -16.32 -14.32
N LYS A 77 -0.22 -16.77 -14.94
CA LYS A 77 0.20 -18.17 -14.92
C LYS A 77 1.23 -18.48 -13.86
N GLY A 78 1.78 -17.41 -13.20
CA GLY A 78 2.81 -17.54 -12.19
C GLY A 78 4.22 -17.52 -12.74
N ASP A 79 4.39 -17.13 -13.99
CA ASP A 79 5.71 -16.94 -14.59
C ASP A 79 6.26 -15.57 -14.16
N ILE A 80 7.56 -15.49 -13.82
CA ILE A 80 8.24 -14.25 -13.50
C ILE A 80 8.34 -13.40 -14.78
N VAL A 81 7.74 -12.21 -14.75
CA VAL A 81 7.81 -11.24 -15.85
C VAL A 81 9.00 -10.29 -15.66
N TRP A 82 9.24 -9.89 -14.42
CA TRP A 82 10.34 -9.01 -14.06
C TRP A 82 10.62 -9.12 -12.55
N TYR A 83 11.87 -8.86 -12.16
CA TYR A 83 12.25 -8.78 -10.76
C TYR A 83 13.41 -7.79 -10.55
N LYS A 84 13.55 -7.35 -9.31
CA LYS A 84 14.73 -6.63 -8.82
C LYS A 84 15.17 -7.27 -7.52
N HIS A 85 16.48 -7.48 -7.43
CA HIS A 85 17.17 -8.03 -6.25
C HIS A 85 18.34 -7.14 -5.86
N GLU A 86 18.63 -7.05 -4.59
CA GLU A 86 19.86 -6.47 -4.03
C GLU A 86 20.28 -7.28 -2.81
N ASP A 87 21.54 -7.71 -2.81
CA ASP A 87 22.13 -8.43 -1.67
C ASP A 87 22.26 -7.50 -0.46
N LEU A 88 21.87 -8.01 0.70
CA LEU A 88 22.09 -7.33 1.98
C LEU A 88 23.26 -7.95 2.72
N PRO A 89 24.02 -7.18 3.54
CA PRO A 89 25.03 -7.72 4.43
C PRO A 89 24.43 -8.75 5.40
N ASP A 90 25.24 -9.72 5.80
CA ASP A 90 24.82 -10.77 6.73
C ASP A 90 24.19 -10.19 8.01
N GLY A 91 22.98 -10.66 8.37
CA GLY A 91 22.24 -10.23 9.54
C GLY A 91 21.56 -8.88 9.42
N VAL A 92 21.62 -8.23 8.25
CA VAL A 92 20.87 -7.01 7.95
C VAL A 92 19.54 -7.35 7.28
N HIS A 93 18.47 -6.72 7.75
CA HIS A 93 17.13 -6.89 7.22
C HIS A 93 16.57 -5.55 6.77
N ALA A 94 16.23 -5.43 5.51
CA ALA A 94 15.55 -4.26 4.93
C ALA A 94 14.77 -4.69 3.70
N GLY A 95 13.69 -3.99 3.38
CA GLY A 95 12.81 -4.35 2.28
C GLY A 95 12.76 -3.34 1.15
N TYR A 96 12.25 -3.82 0.03
CA TYR A 96 11.59 -2.99 -0.98
C TYR A 96 10.09 -3.07 -0.72
N TRP A 97 9.50 -1.97 -0.18
CA TRP A 97 8.09 -1.97 0.21
C TRP A 97 7.20 -1.36 -0.86
N ASP A 98 5.93 -1.69 -0.83
CA ASP A 98 4.84 -1.02 -1.55
C ASP A 98 5.14 -0.79 -3.04
N PHE A 99 5.43 -1.87 -3.77
CA PHE A 99 5.69 -1.83 -5.21
C PHE A 99 4.41 -1.60 -5.98
N LYS A 100 4.36 -0.54 -6.80
CA LYS A 100 3.16 -0.05 -7.50
C LYS A 100 3.41 0.28 -8.96
N LYS A 101 2.33 0.16 -9.77
CA LYS A 101 2.21 0.74 -11.11
C LYS A 101 1.42 2.04 -11.04
N HIS A 102 1.84 3.02 -11.82
CA HIS A 102 1.16 4.30 -12.01
C HIS A 102 0.96 4.55 -13.50
N VAL A 103 -0.17 5.16 -13.84
CA VAL A 103 -0.44 5.62 -15.21
C VAL A 103 -0.70 7.12 -15.17
N ILE A 104 0.20 7.91 -15.74
CA ILE A 104 0.16 9.37 -15.75
C ILE A 104 0.19 9.82 -17.21
N ASP A 105 -0.83 10.53 -17.65
CA ASP A 105 -0.96 10.99 -19.05
C ASP A 105 -0.72 9.87 -20.09
N GLY A 106 -1.22 8.66 -19.79
CA GLY A 106 -1.09 7.48 -20.64
C GLY A 106 0.30 6.84 -20.64
N LYS A 107 1.23 7.32 -19.83
CA LYS A 107 2.56 6.71 -19.63
C LYS A 107 2.58 5.87 -18.36
N VAL A 108 3.27 4.74 -18.44
CA VAL A 108 3.44 3.84 -17.31
C VAL A 108 4.71 4.19 -16.54
N TYR A 109 4.57 4.26 -15.22
CA TYR A 109 5.65 4.37 -14.26
C TYR A 109 5.47 3.30 -13.18
N TYR A 110 6.56 2.98 -12.50
CA TYR A 110 6.54 2.10 -11.34
C TYR A 110 7.17 2.81 -10.16
N SER A 111 6.83 2.42 -8.95
CA SER A 111 7.53 2.93 -7.78
C SER A 111 7.56 1.90 -6.66
N TYR A 112 8.63 1.94 -5.87
CA TYR A 112 8.78 1.16 -4.65
C TYR A 112 9.49 2.00 -3.59
N HIS A 113 9.31 1.63 -2.33
CA HIS A 113 10.07 2.24 -1.26
C HIS A 113 11.34 1.44 -0.99
N ASP A 114 12.47 2.13 -0.97
CA ASP A 114 13.80 1.59 -0.72
C ASP A 114 14.20 1.88 0.74
N GLN A 115 14.00 0.90 1.62
CA GLN A 115 14.30 1.05 3.05
C GLN A 115 15.80 1.24 3.27
N ASN A 116 16.17 2.28 4.02
CA ASN A 116 17.56 2.58 4.36
C ASN A 116 18.02 1.77 5.58
N ILE A 117 19.05 0.94 5.40
CA ILE A 117 19.59 0.05 6.43
C ILE A 117 20.27 0.77 7.61
N ASN A 118 20.61 2.04 7.45
CA ASN A 118 21.31 2.84 8.46
C ASN A 118 20.39 3.87 9.14
N ALA A 119 19.11 3.91 8.78
CA ALA A 119 18.18 4.85 9.36
C ALA A 119 17.73 4.43 10.76
N ASP A 120 17.42 5.41 11.60
CA ASP A 120 16.84 5.19 12.92
C ASP A 120 15.38 4.73 12.77
N HIS A 121 15.04 3.60 13.36
CA HIS A 121 13.70 3.02 13.42
C HIS A 121 12.94 3.41 14.69
N TYR A 122 13.48 4.32 15.51
CA TYR A 122 12.93 4.70 16.81
C TYR A 122 12.68 3.52 17.77
N GLY A 123 13.29 2.34 17.50
CA GLY A 123 13.07 1.12 18.27
C GLY A 123 11.71 0.46 18.06
N LEU A 124 10.85 0.98 17.17
CA LEU A 124 9.48 0.53 17.00
C LEU A 124 9.35 -0.44 15.81
N PRO A 125 8.57 -1.52 15.94
CA PRO A 125 8.29 -2.41 14.85
C PRO A 125 7.41 -1.74 13.79
N GLY A 126 7.58 -2.13 12.53
CA GLY A 126 6.75 -1.64 11.42
C GLY A 126 7.24 -0.35 10.76
N TYR A 127 8.39 0.22 11.20
CA TYR A 127 9.00 1.38 10.54
C TYR A 127 9.95 0.95 9.43
N ALA A 128 9.83 1.61 8.28
CA ALA A 128 10.70 1.41 7.14
C ALA A 128 11.18 2.77 6.59
N PRO A 129 12.02 3.52 7.34
CA PRO A 129 12.51 4.80 6.85
C PRO A 129 13.40 4.62 5.62
N GLY A 130 13.19 5.44 4.60
CA GLY A 130 13.95 5.35 3.35
C GLY A 130 13.47 6.34 2.30
N GLU A 131 13.61 5.97 1.03
CA GLU A 131 13.31 6.83 -0.11
C GLU A 131 12.30 6.16 -1.05
N ARG A 132 11.44 6.95 -1.68
CA ARG A 132 10.61 6.44 -2.77
C ARG A 132 11.38 6.51 -4.08
N VAL A 133 11.51 5.37 -4.74
CA VAL A 133 12.15 5.25 -6.06
C VAL A 133 11.05 5.18 -7.12
N ILE A 134 11.16 6.03 -8.14
CA ILE A 134 10.25 6.04 -9.28
C ILE A 134 11.02 5.57 -10.51
N LEU A 135 10.44 4.60 -11.23
CA LEU A 135 10.97 4.01 -12.43
C LEU A 135 10.08 4.36 -13.62
N ASP A 136 10.69 4.46 -14.82
CA ASP A 136 9.96 4.53 -16.07
C ASP A 136 9.44 3.14 -16.54
N SER A 137 8.82 3.09 -17.72
CA SER A 137 8.31 1.84 -18.31
C SER A 137 9.39 0.81 -18.67
N ASP A 138 10.65 1.23 -18.77
CA ASP A 138 11.81 0.38 -19.00
C ASP A 138 12.51 -0.02 -17.69
N PHE A 139 11.88 0.23 -16.54
CA PHE A 139 12.39 0.00 -15.19
C PHE A 139 13.67 0.77 -14.85
N LYS A 140 13.92 1.88 -15.52
CA LYS A 140 15.04 2.78 -15.19
C LYS A 140 14.60 3.80 -14.16
N GLU A 141 15.44 4.04 -13.16
CA GLU A 141 15.21 5.06 -12.16
C GLU A 141 15.16 6.45 -12.81
N VAL A 142 14.04 7.16 -12.58
CA VAL A 142 13.85 8.55 -13.06
C VAL A 142 13.81 9.55 -11.92
N LYS A 143 13.47 9.11 -10.71
CA LYS A 143 13.42 10.01 -9.54
C LYS A 143 13.56 9.24 -8.23
N ARG A 144 14.21 9.86 -7.23
CA ARG A 144 14.13 9.50 -5.82
C ARG A 144 13.45 10.63 -5.06
N VAL A 145 12.58 10.27 -4.12
CA VAL A 145 11.77 11.20 -3.35
C VAL A 145 12.05 11.01 -1.87
N THR A 146 12.31 12.12 -1.21
CA THR A 146 12.37 12.29 0.25
C THR A 146 11.47 13.46 0.63
N PHE A 147 11.27 13.73 1.91
CA PHE A 147 10.54 14.93 2.33
C PHE A 147 11.19 16.20 1.78
N GLU A 148 10.37 17.14 1.36
CA GLU A 148 10.76 18.52 1.12
C GLU A 148 10.77 19.28 2.44
N LYS A 149 11.58 20.36 2.48
CA LYS A 149 11.69 21.19 3.68
C LYS A 149 10.35 21.80 4.08
N SER A 150 9.99 21.64 5.34
CA SER A 150 8.87 22.30 6.02
C SER A 150 9.32 22.84 7.37
N ASP A 151 8.39 23.31 8.20
CA ASP A 151 8.67 23.67 9.59
C ASP A 151 8.88 22.42 10.48
N ILE A 152 8.56 21.24 9.96
CA ILE A 152 8.59 19.94 10.69
C ILE A 152 9.84 19.15 10.37
N VAL A 153 10.24 19.10 9.10
CA VAL A 153 11.36 18.30 8.63
C VAL A 153 12.29 19.10 7.73
N ASP A 154 13.57 18.78 7.76
CA ASP A 154 14.53 19.29 6.78
C ASP A 154 14.36 18.53 5.45
N LYS A 155 14.80 19.19 4.36
CA LYS A 155 14.86 18.54 3.05
C LYS A 155 15.77 17.32 3.11
N GLY A 156 15.31 16.21 2.56
CA GLY A 156 16.04 14.95 2.54
C GLY A 156 15.79 14.05 3.76
N HIS A 157 14.89 14.44 4.65
CA HIS A 157 14.40 13.53 5.68
C HIS A 157 13.70 12.34 5.04
N PHE A 158 13.94 11.13 5.57
CA PHE A 158 13.41 9.90 4.99
C PHE A 158 11.89 9.81 5.11
N LEU A 159 11.27 9.22 4.07
CA LEU A 159 9.89 8.78 4.09
C LEU A 159 9.76 7.48 4.87
N ASP A 160 8.52 7.04 5.06
CA ASP A 160 8.21 5.69 5.51
C ASP A 160 7.64 4.83 4.36
N GLY A 161 7.83 3.51 4.47
CA GLY A 161 7.51 2.55 3.42
C GLY A 161 6.04 2.22 3.23
N HIS A 162 5.14 2.72 4.09
CA HIS A 162 3.76 2.25 4.13
C HIS A 162 2.94 2.64 2.90
N ASP A 163 2.92 3.89 2.49
CA ASP A 163 2.16 4.30 1.31
C ASP A 163 2.70 5.59 0.66
N PHE A 164 2.41 5.74 -0.64
CA PHE A 164 2.81 6.87 -1.46
C PHE A 164 1.82 7.05 -2.61
N LEU A 165 1.39 8.26 -2.88
CA LEU A 165 0.57 8.60 -4.05
C LEU A 165 1.37 9.44 -5.03
N LEU A 166 1.46 8.98 -6.27
CA LEU A 166 2.07 9.70 -7.38
C LEU A 166 0.94 10.26 -8.25
N ILE A 167 0.73 11.57 -8.20
CA ILE A 167 -0.25 12.29 -9.03
C ILE A 167 0.35 12.60 -10.39
N ASP A 168 1.58 13.15 -10.38
CA ASP A 168 2.48 13.22 -11.51
C ASP A 168 3.94 13.19 -11.02
N LEU A 169 4.93 13.31 -11.92
CA LEU A 169 6.35 13.20 -11.55
C LEU A 169 6.83 14.30 -10.60
N ASP A 170 6.15 15.43 -10.55
CA ASP A 170 6.48 16.57 -9.69
C ASP A 170 5.39 16.86 -8.64
N HIS A 171 4.30 16.08 -8.64
CA HIS A 171 3.19 16.18 -7.71
C HIS A 171 2.89 14.83 -7.04
N TYR A 172 3.08 14.74 -5.73
CA TYR A 172 2.92 13.50 -4.98
C TYR A 172 2.59 13.76 -3.51
N ILE A 173 1.97 12.75 -2.87
CA ILE A 173 1.70 12.74 -1.42
C ILE A 173 2.49 11.60 -0.81
N MET A 174 3.16 11.88 0.30
CA MET A 174 4.05 10.98 1.00
C MET A 174 3.77 10.95 2.49
N SER A 175 4.22 9.89 3.13
CA SER A 175 4.04 9.66 4.56
C SER A 175 5.36 9.40 5.27
N GLY A 176 5.37 9.68 6.57
CA GLY A 176 6.45 9.30 7.46
C GLY A 176 6.04 9.45 8.92
N TYR A 177 6.97 9.13 9.78
CA TYR A 177 6.81 9.19 11.22
C TYR A 177 7.87 10.09 11.83
N ILE A 178 7.45 10.91 12.74
CA ILE A 178 8.31 11.88 13.43
C ILE A 178 8.27 11.60 14.93
N LYS A 179 9.44 11.46 15.54
CA LYS A 179 9.57 11.38 17.01
C LYS A 179 9.84 12.77 17.55
N ASP A 180 9.00 13.22 18.47
CA ASP A 180 9.14 14.55 19.07
C ASP A 180 8.61 14.55 20.50
N ILE A 181 8.91 15.63 21.26
CA ILE A 181 8.37 15.93 22.57
C ILE A 181 7.23 16.92 22.39
N VAL A 182 6.03 16.53 22.85
CA VAL A 182 4.81 17.33 22.74
C VAL A 182 4.26 17.69 24.13
N THR A 183 3.48 18.77 24.21
CA THR A 183 2.93 19.30 25.47
C THR A 183 1.39 19.26 25.49
N ASN A 184 0.78 18.57 24.54
CA ASN A 184 -0.68 18.53 24.36
C ASN A 184 -1.31 17.16 24.62
N VAL A 185 -0.55 16.21 25.18
CA VAL A 185 -1.11 14.92 25.63
C VAL A 185 -1.85 15.14 26.94
N PRO A 186 -3.17 14.83 27.02
CA PRO A 186 -3.95 15.07 28.23
C PRO A 186 -3.39 14.34 29.46
N GLY A 187 -3.14 15.08 30.53
CA GLY A 187 -2.63 14.53 31.80
C GLY A 187 -1.11 14.49 31.92
N TYR A 188 -0.36 14.93 30.92
CA TYR A 188 1.10 15.00 30.92
C TYR A 188 1.57 16.43 30.67
N GLU A 189 2.64 16.86 31.31
CA GLU A 189 3.28 18.17 31.05
C GLU A 189 4.05 18.13 29.74
N GLU A 190 4.78 17.04 29.53
CA GLU A 190 5.51 16.71 28.29
C GLU A 190 5.42 15.21 28.04
N SER A 191 5.36 14.79 26.76
CA SER A 191 5.41 13.39 26.36
C SER A 191 6.21 13.24 25.09
N SER A 192 7.10 12.25 25.05
CA SER A 192 7.71 11.81 23.79
C SER A 192 6.71 10.96 23.03
N VAL A 193 6.45 11.28 21.79
CA VAL A 193 5.53 10.54 20.92
C VAL A 193 6.15 10.32 19.56
N VAL A 194 5.69 9.27 18.87
CA VAL A 194 5.89 9.11 17.43
C VAL A 194 4.56 9.39 16.75
N TYR A 195 4.54 10.39 15.87
CA TYR A 195 3.33 10.80 15.18
C TYR A 195 3.43 10.60 13.67
N SER A 196 2.29 10.37 13.03
CA SER A 196 2.21 10.29 11.59
C SER A 196 2.23 11.69 10.98
N TYR A 197 3.06 11.86 9.94
CA TYR A 197 3.21 13.06 9.15
C TYR A 197 2.94 12.76 7.68
N LEU A 198 2.05 13.51 7.07
CA LEU A 198 1.73 13.45 5.65
C LEU A 198 2.14 14.77 5.01
N GLN A 199 2.77 14.72 3.82
CA GLN A 199 3.20 15.91 3.10
C GLN A 199 2.82 15.76 1.63
N GLU A 200 2.15 16.77 1.10
CA GLU A 200 1.90 16.92 -0.34
C GLU A 200 2.88 17.93 -0.94
N VAL A 201 3.54 17.52 -2.00
CA VAL A 201 4.49 18.35 -2.73
C VAL A 201 4.04 18.51 -4.16
N ASP A 202 3.96 19.76 -4.61
CA ASP A 202 3.73 20.12 -6.01
C ASP A 202 4.87 21.00 -6.52
N HIS A 203 5.58 20.54 -7.58
CA HIS A 203 6.73 21.20 -8.19
C HIS A 203 7.79 21.64 -7.15
N GLY A 204 8.13 20.75 -6.21
CA GLY A 204 9.14 20.96 -5.18
C GLY A 204 8.72 21.93 -4.08
N LYS A 205 7.44 22.23 -3.94
CA LYS A 205 6.88 23.04 -2.85
C LYS A 205 5.91 22.19 -2.05
N VAL A 206 6.00 22.27 -0.74
CA VAL A 206 4.96 21.75 0.16
C VAL A 206 3.72 22.62 -0.02
N VAL A 207 2.62 22.01 -0.47
CA VAL A 207 1.34 22.68 -0.71
C VAL A 207 0.29 22.30 0.31
N TRP A 208 0.49 21.20 1.02
CA TRP A 208 -0.35 20.74 2.13
C TRP A 208 0.45 19.79 3.02
N ASP A 209 0.15 19.80 4.31
CA ASP A 209 0.62 18.79 5.25
C ASP A 209 -0.41 18.49 6.35
N TRP A 210 -0.23 17.35 7.02
CA TRP A 210 -1.06 16.91 8.13
C TRP A 210 -0.21 16.18 9.18
N ARG A 211 -0.49 16.48 10.46
CA ARG A 211 0.18 15.86 11.59
C ARG A 211 -0.84 15.35 12.59
N SER A 212 -0.69 14.10 13.03
CA SER A 212 -1.61 13.57 14.05
C SER A 212 -1.54 14.29 15.39
N VAL A 213 -0.41 14.92 15.72
CA VAL A 213 -0.25 15.68 16.99
C VAL A 213 -1.07 16.96 17.05
N ASP A 214 -1.55 17.48 15.93
CA ASP A 214 -2.42 18.65 15.90
C ASP A 214 -3.85 18.34 16.33
N TYR A 215 -4.16 17.04 16.58
CA TYR A 215 -5.48 16.51 16.94
C TYR A 215 -5.41 15.76 18.28
N PRO A 216 -5.38 16.47 19.44
CA PRO A 216 -5.20 15.85 20.76
C PRO A 216 -6.27 14.80 21.11
N GLU A 217 -7.45 14.87 20.51
CA GLU A 217 -8.48 13.85 20.69
C GLU A 217 -8.04 12.46 20.24
N LEU A 218 -7.12 12.34 19.27
CA LEU A 218 -6.62 11.06 18.77
C LEU A 218 -5.86 10.26 19.82
N TYR A 219 -5.23 10.93 20.80
CA TYR A 219 -4.55 10.24 21.89
C TYR A 219 -5.49 9.32 22.69
N SER A 220 -6.74 9.74 22.87
CA SER A 220 -7.73 8.97 23.63
C SER A 220 -8.40 7.87 22.80
N LEU A 221 -8.23 7.87 21.47
CA LEU A 221 -8.82 6.90 20.56
C LEU A 221 -7.91 5.70 20.30
N THR A 222 -6.65 5.76 20.75
CA THR A 222 -5.67 4.69 20.57
C THR A 222 -6.15 3.39 21.20
N VAL A 223 -5.92 2.28 20.48
CA VAL A 223 -6.24 0.93 20.93
C VAL A 223 -4.95 0.13 21.15
N THR A 224 -5.01 -0.85 22.03
CA THR A 224 -3.86 -1.69 22.43
C THR A 224 -3.94 -3.12 21.92
N ASP A 225 -4.92 -3.41 21.08
CA ASP A 225 -5.11 -4.74 20.47
C ASP A 225 -4.01 -5.12 19.46
N ALA A 226 -3.20 -4.15 19.07
CA ALA A 226 -2.14 -4.32 18.10
C ALA A 226 -0.73 -4.15 18.66
N VAL A 227 -0.53 -3.19 19.57
CA VAL A 227 0.76 -2.85 20.18
C VAL A 227 0.54 -2.41 21.63
N ASP A 228 1.08 -3.16 22.57
CA ASP A 228 0.88 -2.95 24.01
C ASP A 228 1.29 -1.56 24.51
N THR A 229 2.22 -0.90 23.80
CA THR A 229 2.79 0.41 24.19
C THR A 229 2.28 1.56 23.32
N ALA A 230 1.28 1.34 22.46
CA ALA A 230 0.80 2.39 21.55
C ALA A 230 0.24 3.63 22.27
N ASN A 231 -0.19 3.50 23.50
CA ASN A 231 -0.72 4.56 24.34
C ASN A 231 0.03 4.76 25.67
N ASP A 232 1.26 4.26 25.79
CA ASP A 232 2.08 4.38 27.02
C ASP A 232 2.74 5.76 27.12
N PHE A 233 1.93 6.80 27.12
CA PHE A 233 2.36 8.18 27.21
C PHE A 233 3.04 8.48 28.57
N GLY A 234 4.16 9.21 28.51
CA GLY A 234 4.90 9.61 29.71
C GLY A 234 5.77 8.53 30.34
N ASN A 235 5.94 7.36 29.69
CA ASN A 235 6.87 6.33 30.16
C ASN A 235 8.28 6.61 29.64
N GLU A 236 9.17 7.10 30.52
CA GLU A 236 10.57 7.38 30.15
C GLU A 236 11.42 6.13 29.87
N LYS A 237 10.91 4.93 30.15
CA LYS A 237 11.64 3.67 30.02
C LYS A 237 11.35 2.93 28.74
N THR A 238 10.28 3.29 28.04
CA THR A 238 9.88 2.69 26.76
C THR A 238 10.16 3.65 25.61
N ASP A 239 10.19 3.12 24.41
CA ASP A 239 10.19 3.94 23.21
C ASP A 239 8.90 4.78 23.17
N ALA A 240 9.00 5.95 22.50
CA ALA A 240 7.85 6.85 22.39
C ALA A 240 6.67 6.13 21.71
N PRO A 241 5.44 6.24 22.26
CA PRO A 241 4.28 5.56 21.69
C PRO A 241 3.95 6.04 20.29
N ASP A 242 3.77 5.09 19.37
CA ASP A 242 3.20 5.27 18.05
C ASP A 242 1.68 5.09 18.13
N TYR A 243 0.98 6.14 18.48
CA TYR A 243 -0.43 6.05 18.90
C TYR A 243 -1.44 6.04 17.74
N VAL A 244 -1.05 6.34 16.49
CA VAL A 244 -1.94 6.34 15.32
C VAL A 244 -1.57 5.32 14.26
N HIS A 245 -0.30 5.19 13.92
CA HIS A 245 0.26 4.29 12.92
C HIS A 245 -0.46 4.32 11.57
N PHE A 246 -0.15 5.32 10.75
CA PHE A 246 -0.62 5.44 9.37
C PHE A 246 -0.11 4.27 8.52
N ASN A 247 -0.96 3.71 7.65
CA ASN A 247 -0.48 2.62 6.78
C ASN A 247 -1.06 2.58 5.36
N ALA A 248 -2.03 3.40 5.03
CA ALA A 248 -2.54 3.47 3.65
C ALA A 248 -3.26 4.79 3.39
N MET A 249 -3.25 5.25 2.13
CA MET A 249 -4.00 6.42 1.68
C MET A 249 -4.52 6.25 0.25
N ARG A 250 -5.70 6.83 -0.03
CA ARG A 250 -6.31 6.91 -1.36
C ARG A 250 -7.00 8.27 -1.50
N LEU A 251 -7.00 8.81 -2.72
CA LEU A 251 -7.87 9.92 -3.05
C LEU A 251 -9.29 9.42 -3.32
N ASN A 252 -10.30 10.13 -2.79
CA ASN A 252 -11.67 9.96 -3.19
C ASN A 252 -11.99 10.84 -4.42
N ASP A 253 -13.24 10.78 -4.91
CA ASP A 253 -13.68 11.53 -6.09
C ASP A 253 -13.68 13.05 -5.87
N ASP A 254 -13.76 13.52 -4.62
CA ASP A 254 -13.70 14.94 -4.25
C ASP A 254 -12.25 15.45 -4.10
N GLY A 255 -11.27 14.57 -4.19
CA GLY A 255 -9.85 14.88 -4.00
C GLY A 255 -9.41 14.90 -2.53
N ASP A 256 -10.26 14.49 -1.60
CA ASP A 256 -9.88 14.30 -0.20
C ASP A 256 -9.03 13.04 -0.02
N LEU A 257 -8.25 12.99 1.04
CA LEU A 257 -7.37 11.87 1.33
C LEU A 257 -8.01 10.93 2.35
N VAL A 258 -8.37 9.71 1.92
CA VAL A 258 -8.89 8.67 2.82
C VAL A 258 -7.73 7.80 3.28
N CYS A 259 -7.48 7.82 4.59
CA CYS A 259 -6.31 7.22 5.24
C CYS A 259 -6.72 6.12 6.23
N SER A 260 -5.89 5.07 6.33
CA SER A 260 -6.02 4.02 7.35
C SER A 260 -4.98 4.24 8.45
N PHE A 261 -5.44 4.22 9.71
CA PHE A 261 -4.65 4.38 10.92
C PHE A 261 -4.81 3.13 11.80
N ARG A 262 -3.77 2.30 11.82
CA ARG A 262 -3.79 0.97 12.42
C ARG A 262 -4.05 0.98 13.92
N HIS A 263 -3.35 1.84 14.67
CA HIS A 263 -3.44 1.88 16.12
C HIS A 263 -4.66 2.64 16.64
N LEU A 264 -5.46 3.24 15.74
CA LEU A 264 -6.78 3.77 16.04
C LEU A 264 -7.90 2.80 15.61
N ASN A 265 -7.59 1.75 14.87
CA ASN A 265 -8.58 0.90 14.19
C ASN A 265 -9.53 1.71 13.29
N THR A 266 -9.05 2.83 12.74
CA THR A 266 -9.89 3.87 12.12
C THR A 266 -9.44 4.16 10.70
N ILE A 267 -10.41 4.41 9.83
CA ILE A 267 -10.24 5.03 8.51
C ILE A 267 -10.71 6.47 8.64
N MET A 268 -9.87 7.45 8.29
CA MET A 268 -10.20 8.87 8.34
C MET A 268 -10.14 9.51 6.95
N CYS A 269 -11.04 10.46 6.70
CA CYS A 269 -10.98 11.33 5.54
C CYS A 269 -10.39 12.67 5.93
N LEU A 270 -9.40 13.11 5.20
CA LEU A 270 -8.67 14.36 5.42
C LEU A 270 -8.93 15.33 4.25
N ASP A 271 -9.36 16.54 4.59
CA ASP A 271 -9.59 17.65 3.66
C ASP A 271 -8.23 18.29 3.30
N ARG A 272 -7.80 18.11 2.06
CA ARG A 272 -6.54 18.68 1.54
C ARG A 272 -6.62 20.15 1.15
N THR A 273 -7.79 20.78 1.29
CA THR A 273 -7.98 22.20 1.00
C THR A 273 -7.82 23.08 2.23
N LYS A 274 -7.61 22.49 3.41
CA LYS A 274 -7.51 23.19 4.69
C LYS A 274 -6.12 23.04 5.31
N ASP A 275 -5.74 24.05 6.08
CA ASP A 275 -4.51 24.05 6.89
C ASP A 275 -4.76 23.57 8.33
N THR A 276 -6.00 23.62 8.82
CA THR A 276 -6.45 23.17 10.15
C THR A 276 -7.81 22.52 10.06
N ASP A 277 -8.22 21.77 11.09
CA ASP A 277 -9.52 21.06 11.11
C ASP A 277 -9.74 20.20 9.86
N GLN A 278 -8.71 19.48 9.48
CA GLN A 278 -8.65 18.72 8.22
C GLN A 278 -9.41 17.39 8.28
N ILE A 279 -9.74 16.87 9.46
CA ILE A 279 -10.47 15.61 9.60
C ILE A 279 -11.95 15.86 9.28
N LYS A 280 -12.44 15.27 8.17
CA LYS A 280 -13.85 15.36 7.75
C LYS A 280 -14.74 14.36 8.45
N TRP A 281 -14.25 13.12 8.59
CA TRP A 281 -14.97 12.04 9.27
C TRP A 281 -14.02 10.89 9.67
N LYS A 282 -14.50 10.09 10.62
CA LYS A 282 -13.85 8.88 11.14
C LYS A 282 -14.79 7.69 11.03
N LEU A 283 -14.36 6.64 10.32
CA LEU A 283 -15.06 5.38 10.16
C LEU A 283 -14.33 4.29 10.95
N SER A 284 -15.04 3.56 11.81
CA SER A 284 -14.52 2.50 12.67
C SER A 284 -13.67 3.02 13.85
N GLY A 285 -13.16 2.09 14.69
CA GLY A 285 -12.42 2.40 15.91
C GLY A 285 -13.27 3.02 17.02
N ASN A 286 -12.59 3.59 18.01
CA ASN A 286 -13.24 4.26 19.15
C ASN A 286 -13.87 5.61 18.78
N GLY A 287 -13.43 6.20 17.67
CA GLY A 287 -13.93 7.49 17.16
C GLY A 287 -14.97 7.36 16.05
N ASP A 288 -15.59 6.20 15.87
CA ASP A 288 -16.56 5.93 14.79
C ASP A 288 -17.72 6.90 14.78
N GLU A 289 -17.97 7.55 13.64
CA GLU A 289 -19.05 8.51 13.40
C GLU A 289 -20.18 7.94 12.54
N PHE A 290 -20.03 6.71 12.03
CA PHE A 290 -21.00 6.05 11.13
C PHE A 290 -21.93 5.06 11.86
N GLY A 291 -21.80 4.95 13.17
CA GLY A 291 -22.67 4.11 13.98
C GLY A 291 -22.43 2.60 13.82
N LEU A 292 -21.19 2.19 13.57
CA LEU A 292 -20.85 0.78 13.39
C LEU A 292 -21.03 0.00 14.71
N THR A 293 -21.56 -1.20 14.58
CA THR A 293 -21.54 -2.19 15.68
C THR A 293 -20.14 -2.78 15.85
N ASP A 294 -19.84 -3.38 17.01
CA ASP A 294 -18.53 -3.99 17.27
C ASP A 294 -18.14 -5.04 16.22
N GLY A 295 -19.09 -5.82 15.72
CA GLY A 295 -18.83 -6.81 14.67
C GLY A 295 -18.52 -6.21 13.29
N GLN A 296 -18.83 -4.93 13.08
CA GLN A 296 -18.58 -4.21 11.84
C GLN A 296 -17.26 -3.41 11.88
N ARG A 297 -16.75 -3.08 13.08
CA ARG A 297 -15.52 -2.34 13.23
C ARG A 297 -14.30 -3.15 12.80
N THR A 298 -13.30 -2.46 12.28
CA THR A 298 -11.99 -3.05 11.96
C THR A 298 -11.09 -3.17 13.19
N SER A 299 -10.09 -4.04 13.11
CA SER A 299 -9.00 -4.13 14.08
C SER A 299 -7.67 -4.33 13.38
N SER A 300 -6.73 -3.40 13.57
CA SER A 300 -5.38 -3.43 12.98
C SER A 300 -5.36 -3.43 11.45
N GLN A 301 -6.34 -2.82 10.81
CA GLN A 301 -6.56 -2.86 9.36
C GLN A 301 -5.41 -2.23 8.55
N HIS A 302 -5.31 -2.66 7.29
CA HIS A 302 -4.38 -2.15 6.28
C HIS A 302 -5.12 -1.91 4.96
N TYR A 303 -4.44 -1.25 4.02
CA TYR A 303 -4.81 -1.13 2.61
C TYR A 303 -6.27 -0.74 2.36
N VAL A 304 -6.59 0.51 2.63
CA VAL A 304 -7.91 1.07 2.29
C VAL A 304 -8.03 1.31 0.78
N THR A 305 -9.21 1.06 0.23
CA THR A 305 -9.61 1.48 -1.13
C THR A 305 -10.94 2.20 -1.07
N VAL A 306 -11.15 3.16 -1.98
CA VAL A 306 -12.37 3.96 -2.10
C VAL A 306 -12.83 3.92 -3.55
N ASP A 307 -14.13 3.70 -3.74
CA ASP A 307 -14.80 3.67 -5.03
C ASP A 307 -16.20 4.28 -4.86
N GLY A 308 -16.34 5.56 -5.17
CA GLY A 308 -17.54 6.35 -4.87
C GLY A 308 -17.89 6.30 -3.38
N ASP A 309 -19.07 5.79 -3.06
CA ASP A 309 -19.59 5.62 -1.69
C ASP A 309 -19.13 4.33 -0.98
N THR A 310 -18.26 3.57 -1.62
CA THR A 310 -17.82 2.25 -1.12
C THR A 310 -16.38 2.30 -0.64
N ILE A 311 -16.17 2.00 0.64
CA ILE A 311 -14.85 1.90 1.29
C ILE A 311 -14.57 0.43 1.59
N ARG A 312 -13.38 -0.07 1.19
CA ARG A 312 -12.91 -1.41 1.54
C ARG A 312 -11.60 -1.34 2.30
N ALA A 313 -11.40 -2.28 3.22
CA ALA A 313 -10.13 -2.44 3.91
C ALA A 313 -9.76 -3.92 4.05
N PHE A 314 -8.47 -4.18 4.07
CA PHE A 314 -7.90 -5.44 4.52
C PHE A 314 -7.86 -5.38 6.06
N ASP A 315 -8.83 -6.02 6.70
CA ASP A 315 -8.96 -6.03 8.15
C ASP A 315 -8.21 -7.24 8.72
N ASN A 316 -7.05 -6.98 9.29
CA ASN A 316 -6.25 -8.03 9.94
C ASN A 316 -7.03 -8.68 11.09
N HIS A 317 -7.90 -7.90 11.74
CA HIS A 317 -8.84 -8.32 12.77
C HIS A 317 -8.18 -9.11 13.90
N ASN A 318 -7.11 -8.53 14.45
CA ASN A 318 -6.28 -9.14 15.48
C ASN A 318 -7.04 -9.52 16.75
N ILE A 319 -8.13 -8.81 17.07
CA ILE A 319 -9.01 -9.12 18.22
C ILE A 319 -9.52 -10.58 18.18
N THR A 320 -9.77 -11.13 16.98
CA THR A 320 -10.31 -12.49 16.82
C THR A 320 -9.38 -13.43 16.06
N GLU A 321 -8.19 -12.97 15.66
CA GLU A 321 -7.24 -13.71 14.82
C GLU A 321 -7.88 -14.27 13.54
N ARG A 322 -8.74 -13.45 12.91
CA ARG A 322 -9.51 -13.84 11.73
C ARG A 322 -9.51 -12.73 10.70
N THR A 323 -8.52 -12.72 9.83
CA THR A 323 -8.43 -11.73 8.74
C THR A 323 -9.64 -11.78 7.82
N ARG A 324 -10.15 -10.59 7.47
CA ARG A 324 -11.28 -10.41 6.56
C ARG A 324 -11.09 -9.21 5.64
N ILE A 325 -11.80 -9.22 4.53
CA ILE A 325 -12.00 -8.04 3.71
C ILE A 325 -13.34 -7.45 4.12
N VAL A 326 -13.34 -6.22 4.60
CA VAL A 326 -14.55 -5.47 4.93
C VAL A 326 -14.90 -4.49 3.82
N GLU A 327 -16.19 -4.34 3.59
CA GLU A 327 -16.76 -3.40 2.63
C GLU A 327 -17.89 -2.63 3.30
N TYR A 328 -17.73 -1.31 3.31
CA TYR A 328 -18.72 -0.38 3.83
C TYR A 328 -19.28 0.42 2.66
N LYS A 329 -20.58 0.38 2.48
CA LYS A 329 -21.29 1.34 1.64
C LYS A 329 -21.84 2.42 2.55
N VAL A 330 -21.37 3.64 2.39
CA VAL A 330 -21.64 4.75 3.30
C VAL A 330 -22.28 5.92 2.57
N ASP A 331 -23.03 6.71 3.30
CA ASP A 331 -23.39 8.06 2.89
C ASP A 331 -22.45 9.01 3.61
N MET A 332 -21.56 9.65 2.86
CA MET A 332 -20.47 10.47 3.46
C MET A 332 -20.99 11.80 4.00
N ASP A 333 -22.09 12.32 3.46
CA ASP A 333 -22.69 13.59 3.91
C ASP A 333 -23.43 13.42 5.23
N SER A 334 -24.22 12.35 5.37
CA SER A 334 -24.96 12.05 6.59
C SER A 334 -24.18 11.18 7.59
N GLN A 335 -23.01 10.70 7.19
CA GLN A 335 -22.16 9.77 7.98
C GLN A 335 -22.94 8.52 8.42
N GLU A 336 -23.72 7.94 7.51
CA GLU A 336 -24.53 6.75 7.78
C GLU A 336 -24.00 5.52 7.04
N LEU A 337 -23.92 4.39 7.73
CA LEU A 337 -23.70 3.09 7.11
C LEU A 337 -24.96 2.64 6.37
N LYS A 338 -24.89 2.48 5.05
CA LYS A 338 -25.99 1.97 4.22
C LYS A 338 -25.96 0.46 4.05
N ALA A 339 -24.76 -0.13 3.94
CA ALA A 339 -24.56 -1.57 3.88
C ALA A 339 -23.19 -1.97 4.38
N PHE A 340 -23.08 -3.19 4.91
CA PHE A 340 -21.84 -3.82 5.33
C PHE A 340 -21.73 -5.22 4.75
N LYS A 341 -20.54 -5.56 4.27
CA LYS A 341 -20.22 -6.92 3.83
C LYS A 341 -18.82 -7.30 4.32
N GLU A 342 -18.67 -8.54 4.78
CA GLU A 342 -17.35 -9.12 5.04
C GLU A 342 -17.11 -10.32 4.14
N ARG A 343 -15.83 -10.56 3.84
CA ARG A 343 -15.37 -11.74 3.13
C ARG A 343 -14.19 -12.33 3.88
N VAL A 344 -14.21 -13.63 4.12
CA VAL A 344 -13.21 -14.36 4.90
C VAL A 344 -12.72 -15.54 4.11
N VAL A 345 -11.41 -15.72 4.03
CA VAL A 345 -10.81 -16.98 3.58
C VAL A 345 -10.63 -17.87 4.80
N PRO A 346 -11.28 -19.04 4.85
CA PRO A 346 -11.24 -19.89 6.02
C PRO A 346 -9.82 -20.35 6.38
N GLY A 347 -9.48 -20.30 7.67
CA GLY A 347 -8.20 -20.78 8.20
C GLY A 347 -6.99 -19.91 7.87
N LYS A 348 -7.20 -18.69 7.38
CA LYS A 348 -6.12 -17.71 7.10
C LYS A 348 -6.17 -16.55 8.09
N PHE A 349 -4.99 -16.21 8.63
CA PHE A 349 -4.80 -15.06 9.51
C PHE A 349 -3.51 -14.33 9.13
N SER A 350 -3.57 -13.02 9.14
CA SER A 350 -2.45 -12.10 8.96
C SER A 350 -2.45 -11.06 10.08
N SER A 351 -1.41 -11.03 10.88
CA SER A 351 -1.34 -10.13 12.05
C SER A 351 -0.96 -8.70 11.69
N ALA A 352 -0.34 -8.47 10.53
CA ALA A 352 0.09 -7.16 10.05
C ALA A 352 0.31 -7.14 8.54
N CYS A 353 0.44 -5.93 7.98
CA CYS A 353 0.60 -5.73 6.54
C CYS A 353 -0.61 -6.26 5.74
N GLY A 354 -0.42 -6.50 4.46
CA GLY A 354 -1.43 -7.07 3.59
C GLY A 354 -2.18 -6.06 2.74
N ALA A 355 -2.92 -6.59 1.78
CA ALA A 355 -3.70 -5.81 0.82
C ALA A 355 -4.88 -6.61 0.29
N GLN A 356 -5.88 -5.92 -0.20
CA GLN A 356 -7.01 -6.50 -0.90
C GLN A 356 -7.34 -5.66 -2.15
N GLN A 357 -7.69 -6.33 -3.23
CA GLN A 357 -8.23 -5.68 -4.43
C GLN A 357 -9.33 -6.54 -5.02
N GLN A 358 -10.49 -5.95 -5.24
CA GLN A 358 -11.51 -6.55 -6.08
C GLN A 358 -11.06 -6.44 -7.52
N ILE A 359 -10.82 -7.58 -8.20
CA ILE A 359 -10.45 -7.61 -9.62
C ILE A 359 -11.72 -7.51 -10.45
N LYS A 360 -12.69 -8.37 -10.16
CA LYS A 360 -13.97 -8.43 -10.86
C LYS A 360 -14.98 -9.20 -10.03
N ASP A 361 -16.22 -8.72 -9.93
CA ASP A 361 -17.31 -9.37 -9.19
C ASP A 361 -16.86 -9.80 -7.77
N GLU A 362 -16.82 -11.10 -7.47
CA GLU A 362 -16.33 -11.67 -6.21
C GLU A 362 -14.90 -12.24 -6.31
N LEU A 363 -14.17 -11.94 -7.38
CA LEU A 363 -12.78 -12.32 -7.54
C LEU A 363 -11.87 -11.25 -6.95
N PHE A 364 -11.02 -11.65 -6.02
CA PHE A 364 -10.11 -10.76 -5.30
C PHE A 364 -8.66 -11.21 -5.41
N MET A 365 -7.76 -10.24 -5.54
CA MET A 365 -6.37 -10.37 -5.19
C MET A 365 -6.22 -10.07 -3.69
N ILE A 366 -5.59 -10.98 -2.95
CA ILE A 366 -5.33 -10.85 -1.52
C ILE A 366 -3.82 -10.97 -1.31
N GLY A 367 -3.17 -9.91 -0.86
CA GLY A 367 -1.81 -9.95 -0.34
C GLY A 367 -1.89 -10.19 1.17
N TRP A 368 -1.29 -11.27 1.65
CA TRP A 368 -1.52 -11.69 3.04
C TRP A 368 -0.65 -10.96 4.07
N GLY A 369 0.50 -10.45 3.69
CA GLY A 369 1.38 -9.77 4.63
C GLY A 369 2.03 -10.74 5.63
N CYS A 370 1.94 -10.43 6.92
CA CYS A 370 2.54 -11.20 8.01
C CYS A 370 1.63 -12.34 8.44
N THR A 371 1.85 -13.54 7.89
CA THR A 371 1.16 -14.77 8.26
C THR A 371 2.10 -15.66 9.07
N GLU A 372 1.97 -15.65 10.37
CA GLU A 372 2.93 -16.25 11.31
C GLU A 372 3.22 -17.74 11.05
N ASN A 373 2.27 -18.49 10.52
CA ASN A 373 2.38 -19.95 10.36
C ASN A 373 2.27 -20.44 8.91
N ASP A 374 1.83 -19.61 7.97
CA ASP A 374 1.41 -20.08 6.65
C ASP A 374 2.32 -19.64 5.52
N ALA A 375 3.35 -18.89 5.67
CA ALA A 375 4.27 -18.45 4.59
C ALA A 375 3.61 -17.98 3.27
N ILE A 376 2.26 -17.78 3.26
CA ILE A 376 1.52 -17.39 2.09
C ILE A 376 1.71 -15.90 1.81
N CYS A 377 2.07 -15.55 0.56
CA CYS A 377 2.27 -14.18 0.13
C CYS A 377 1.00 -13.58 -0.44
N PHE A 378 0.37 -14.31 -1.37
CA PHE A 378 -0.87 -13.87 -1.99
C PHE A 378 -1.79 -15.03 -2.35
N SER A 379 -3.07 -14.70 -2.52
CA SER A 379 -4.09 -15.54 -3.14
C SER A 379 -4.88 -14.73 -4.16
N VAL A 380 -5.18 -15.34 -5.30
CA VAL A 380 -6.30 -14.95 -6.16
C VAL A 380 -7.48 -15.81 -5.77
N TYR A 381 -8.47 -15.22 -5.12
CA TYR A 381 -9.56 -15.96 -4.48
C TYR A 381 -10.93 -15.54 -5.03
N ASP A 382 -11.71 -16.52 -5.44
CA ASP A 382 -13.11 -16.33 -5.87
C ASP A 382 -14.09 -16.63 -4.71
N PHE A 383 -14.62 -15.58 -4.11
CA PHE A 383 -15.58 -15.71 -3.01
C PHE A 383 -16.95 -16.24 -3.45
N ALA A 384 -17.31 -16.16 -4.74
CA ALA A 384 -18.56 -16.74 -5.24
C ALA A 384 -18.52 -18.27 -5.23
N SER A 385 -17.38 -18.84 -5.63
CA SER A 385 -17.19 -20.31 -5.63
C SER A 385 -16.50 -20.85 -4.37
N GLY A 386 -15.91 -19.97 -3.55
CA GLY A 386 -15.09 -20.35 -2.40
C GLY A 386 -13.75 -21.01 -2.77
N LYS A 387 -13.18 -20.68 -3.94
CA LYS A 387 -11.97 -21.32 -4.45
C LYS A 387 -10.79 -20.35 -4.51
N GLU A 388 -9.64 -20.81 -4.05
CA GLU A 388 -8.35 -20.22 -4.36
C GLU A 388 -7.94 -20.69 -5.77
N LEU A 389 -7.75 -19.75 -6.69
CA LEU A 389 -7.39 -20.03 -8.07
C LEU A 389 -5.88 -20.08 -8.27
N MET A 390 -5.17 -19.20 -7.55
CA MET A 390 -3.72 -19.10 -7.60
C MET A 390 -3.20 -18.60 -6.25
N SER A 391 -2.05 -19.11 -5.81
CA SER A 391 -1.38 -18.63 -4.61
C SER A 391 0.14 -18.73 -4.72
N MET A 392 0.84 -17.94 -3.90
CA MET A 392 2.28 -18.00 -3.69
C MET A 392 2.59 -18.25 -2.23
N GLU A 393 3.46 -19.21 -1.97
CA GLU A 393 3.97 -19.56 -0.65
C GLU A 393 5.49 -19.47 -0.62
N LEU A 394 6.07 -18.94 0.46
CA LEU A 394 7.51 -18.91 0.70
C LEU A 394 7.95 -20.17 1.43
N ALA A 395 9.16 -20.64 1.14
CA ALA A 395 9.77 -21.74 1.92
C ALA A 395 10.14 -21.30 3.34
N GLN A 396 10.34 -20.00 3.57
CA GLN A 396 10.72 -19.43 4.86
C GLN A 396 9.72 -18.34 5.27
N PRO A 397 8.84 -18.60 6.27
CA PRO A 397 7.77 -17.68 6.66
C PRO A 397 8.24 -16.32 7.19
N GLN A 398 9.47 -16.23 7.72
CA GLN A 398 10.04 -14.96 8.20
C GLN A 398 10.30 -13.92 7.08
N ASN A 399 10.28 -14.32 5.82
CA ASN A 399 10.47 -13.41 4.67
C ASN A 399 9.13 -12.95 4.09
N PHE A 400 8.18 -12.58 4.93
CA PHE A 400 6.84 -12.17 4.50
C PHE A 400 6.82 -10.91 3.62
N THR A 401 5.72 -10.75 2.89
CA THR A 401 5.50 -9.62 1.99
C THR A 401 4.87 -8.44 2.72
N TYR A 402 5.15 -7.21 2.23
CA TYR A 402 4.41 -6.05 2.70
C TYR A 402 3.03 -5.99 2.03
N ARG A 403 3.01 -5.97 0.70
CA ARG A 403 1.80 -5.99 -0.13
C ARG A 403 2.01 -6.85 -1.36
N CYS A 404 0.93 -7.49 -1.79
CA CYS A 404 0.82 -8.08 -3.12
C CYS A 404 -0.42 -7.48 -3.78
N VAL A 405 -0.26 -6.90 -4.95
CA VAL A 405 -1.31 -6.15 -5.66
C VAL A 405 -1.34 -6.53 -7.14
N TYR A 406 -2.50 -6.37 -7.77
CA TYR A 406 -2.72 -6.70 -9.17
C TYR A 406 -2.96 -5.43 -9.99
N TYR A 407 -2.40 -5.38 -11.20
CA TYR A 407 -2.61 -4.31 -12.16
C TYR A 407 -2.85 -4.87 -13.57
N GLU A 408 -3.88 -4.38 -14.24
CA GLU A 408 -4.13 -4.61 -15.66
C GLU A 408 -3.17 -3.85 -16.57
#